data_b0ab97bb0e228a63437add8439731166
#
_entry.id   b0ab97bb0e228a63437add8439731166
#
_cell.length_a   1.000
_cell.length_b   1.000
_cell.length_c   1.000
_cell.angle_alpha   90.00
_cell.angle_beta   90.00
_cell.angle_gamma   90.00
#
_symmetry.space_group_name_H-M   'P 1'
#
loop_
_entity.id
_entity.type
_entity.pdbx_description
1 polymer ?
#
loop_
_entity_poly.entity_id
_entity_poly.type
_entity_poly.pdbx_seq_one_letter_code
_entity_poly.pdbx_strand_id
1 'polypeptide(L)'
;VIKIITPGTALNEQLLEDKHNRYLVFLQQAQAKGMCLAAADVTTGECEWFLDQTPESFLNITEQLYRLQPAELVVHFTSDEMSEKLQEWLAARLPECVVTHYDESTPEADYFAQHFAGSEVPDEVHSTVELLLRYLHGTVMADLSHINRLVRIERNSFMNLDVTAIRNLELVRN
;
A
#
# COMPACT_ATOMS: atom_id res chain seq x y z
N VAL A 1 27.58 0.06 4.96
CA VAL A 1 26.16 -0.17 4.65
C VAL A 1 25.63 1.08 3.96
N ILE A 2 25.30 0.98 2.68
CA ILE A 2 24.72 2.09 1.92
C ILE A 2 23.26 2.23 2.34
N LYS A 3 22.93 3.39 2.89
CA LYS A 3 21.59 3.74 3.30
C LYS A 3 20.78 4.18 2.07
N ILE A 4 19.80 3.41 1.68
CA ILE A 4 18.89 3.81 0.60
C ILE A 4 17.69 4.51 1.26
N ILE A 5 17.57 5.82 1.03
CA ILE A 5 16.40 6.58 1.45
C ILE A 5 15.46 6.63 0.23
N THR A 6 14.29 6.01 0.38
CA THR A 6 13.24 6.06 -0.63
C THR A 6 12.23 7.17 -0.30
N PRO A 7 11.42 7.65 -1.27
CA PRO A 7 10.42 8.68 -1.00
C PRO A 7 9.43 8.33 0.10
N GLY A 8 9.05 7.04 0.23
CA GLY A 8 8.13 6.57 1.27
C GLY A 8 8.78 6.43 2.65
N THR A 9 10.12 6.40 2.73
CA THR A 9 10.88 6.23 3.98
C THR A 9 11.67 7.48 4.39
N ALA A 10 11.54 8.59 3.66
CA ALA A 10 12.22 9.84 3.97
C ALA A 10 11.65 10.51 5.22
N LEU A 11 12.45 10.56 6.29
CA LEU A 11 12.13 11.20 7.58
C LEU A 11 12.77 12.59 7.71
N ASN A 12 12.82 13.39 6.65
CA ASN A 12 13.42 14.71 6.71
C ASN A 12 12.47 15.75 7.32
N GLU A 13 12.96 16.55 8.26
CA GLU A 13 12.19 17.62 8.92
C GLU A 13 11.57 18.64 7.95
N GLN A 14 12.22 18.90 6.82
CA GLN A 14 11.68 19.78 5.77
C GLN A 14 10.41 19.24 5.08
N LEU A 15 10.15 17.94 5.21
CA LEU A 15 9.01 17.27 4.62
C LEU A 15 7.82 17.17 5.57
N LEU A 16 8.01 17.54 6.85
CA LEU A 16 6.94 17.55 7.87
C LEU A 16 6.00 18.75 7.74
N GLU A 17 6.33 19.76 6.92
CA GLU A 17 5.47 20.91 6.68
C GLU A 17 4.25 20.60 5.80
N ASP A 18 4.32 19.56 4.97
CA ASP A 18 3.17 19.06 4.25
C ASP A 18 2.40 18.05 5.11
N LYS A 19 1.23 18.45 5.59
CA LYS A 19 0.31 17.68 6.44
C LYS A 19 -0.31 16.45 5.73
N HIS A 20 0.33 15.89 4.70
CA HIS A 20 -0.14 14.71 4.00
C HIS A 20 0.56 13.47 4.54
N ASN A 21 -0.22 12.46 4.89
CA ASN A 21 0.30 11.15 5.21
C ASN A 21 1.19 10.65 4.06
N ARG A 22 2.39 10.18 4.38
CA ARG A 22 3.32 9.65 3.40
C ARG A 22 3.31 8.14 3.47
N TYR A 23 2.34 7.57 2.79
CA TYR A 23 2.23 6.13 2.74
C TYR A 23 3.29 5.50 1.85
N LEU A 24 3.96 4.50 2.41
CA LEU A 24 4.60 3.43 1.67
C LEU A 24 3.58 2.30 1.52
N VAL A 25 3.28 1.92 0.31
CA VAL A 25 2.32 0.84 0.02
C VAL A 25 3.06 -0.36 -0.57
N PHE A 26 2.78 -1.53 -0.04
CA PHE A 26 3.19 -2.81 -0.61
C PHE A 26 2.00 -3.48 -1.27
N LEU A 27 2.15 -3.88 -2.52
CA LEU A 27 1.10 -4.50 -3.31
C LEU A 27 1.56 -5.87 -3.81
N GLN A 28 0.82 -6.90 -3.44
CA GLN A 28 1.08 -8.28 -3.81
C GLN A 28 -0.13 -8.90 -4.50
N GLN A 29 0.14 -9.75 -5.49
CA GLN A 29 -0.90 -10.58 -6.06
C GLN A 29 -1.22 -11.72 -5.08
N ALA A 30 -2.49 -11.84 -4.68
CA ALA A 30 -3.00 -12.93 -3.88
C ALA A 30 -3.39 -14.12 -4.76
N GLN A 31 -3.68 -15.26 -4.13
CA GLN A 31 -4.16 -16.43 -4.83
C GLN A 31 -5.47 -16.13 -5.61
N ALA A 32 -5.75 -16.93 -6.64
CA ALA A 32 -6.98 -16.86 -7.43
C ALA A 32 -7.30 -15.49 -8.05
N LYS A 33 -6.29 -14.77 -8.55
CA LYS A 33 -6.40 -13.43 -9.15
C LYS A 33 -6.78 -12.30 -8.18
N GLY A 34 -6.78 -12.56 -6.89
CA GLY A 34 -6.95 -11.53 -5.88
C GLY A 34 -5.72 -10.63 -5.74
N MET A 35 -5.88 -9.54 -5.02
CA MET A 35 -4.80 -8.61 -4.69
C MET A 35 -4.86 -8.23 -3.22
N CYS A 36 -3.69 -8.09 -2.62
CA CYS A 36 -3.53 -7.63 -1.24
C CYS A 36 -2.63 -6.40 -1.19
N LEU A 37 -3.05 -5.43 -0.42
CA LEU A 37 -2.35 -4.17 -0.19
C LEU A 37 -2.08 -4.00 1.29
N ALA A 38 -0.88 -3.58 1.63
CA ALA A 38 -0.51 -3.11 2.96
C ALA A 38 0.12 -1.73 2.86
N ALA A 39 -0.31 -0.81 3.70
CA ALA A 39 0.14 0.58 3.70
C ALA A 39 0.66 0.97 5.07
N ALA A 40 1.80 1.64 5.12
CA ALA A 40 2.36 2.18 6.36
C ALA A 40 2.74 3.65 6.19
N ASP A 41 2.37 4.45 7.17
CA ASP A 41 2.93 5.79 7.38
C ASP A 41 3.99 5.71 8.48
N VAL A 42 5.25 5.80 8.09
CA VAL A 42 6.39 5.68 9.00
C VAL A 42 6.43 6.82 10.02
N THR A 43 5.85 7.98 9.71
CA THR A 43 5.84 9.13 10.61
C THR A 43 4.84 8.99 11.75
N THR A 44 3.68 8.43 11.47
CA THR A 44 2.58 8.25 12.44
C THR A 44 2.56 6.86 13.07
N GLY A 45 3.18 5.88 12.42
CA GLY A 45 3.10 4.46 12.82
C GLY A 45 1.80 3.77 12.41
N GLU A 46 0.98 4.43 11.60
CA GLU A 46 -0.26 3.86 11.09
C GLU A 46 0.05 2.76 10.05
N CYS A 47 -0.55 1.59 10.22
CA CYS A 47 -0.45 0.50 9.26
C CYS A 47 -1.85 -0.03 8.95
N GLU A 48 -2.17 -0.07 7.67
CA GLU A 48 -3.47 -0.49 7.16
C GLU A 48 -3.32 -1.61 6.14
N TRP A 49 -4.35 -2.44 5.96
CA TRP A 49 -4.37 -3.46 4.94
C TRP A 49 -5.73 -3.58 4.25
N PHE A 50 -5.69 -4.05 3.00
CA PHE A 50 -6.87 -4.33 2.20
C PHE A 50 -6.64 -5.59 1.34
N LEU A 51 -7.57 -6.52 1.40
CA LEU A 51 -7.56 -7.75 0.60
C LEU A 51 -8.83 -7.82 -0.22
N ASP A 52 -8.70 -8.02 -1.52
CA ASP A 52 -9.79 -8.28 -2.43
C ASP A 52 -9.51 -9.52 -3.29
N GLN A 53 -10.37 -10.52 -3.17
CA GLN A 53 -10.29 -11.79 -3.90
C GLN A 53 -11.38 -11.90 -4.97
N THR A 54 -12.06 -10.80 -5.27
CA THR A 54 -13.11 -10.75 -6.30
C THR A 54 -12.51 -10.52 -7.70
N PRO A 55 -13.27 -10.78 -8.78
CA PRO A 55 -12.84 -10.46 -10.14
C PRO A 55 -12.54 -8.97 -10.35
N GLU A 56 -13.13 -8.08 -9.55
CA GLU A 56 -12.92 -6.63 -9.56
C GLU A 56 -11.75 -6.16 -8.69
N SER A 57 -10.89 -7.06 -8.24
CA SER A 57 -9.79 -6.76 -7.31
C SER A 57 -8.88 -5.63 -7.81
N PHE A 58 -8.58 -5.59 -9.11
CA PHE A 58 -7.77 -4.52 -9.68
C PHE A 58 -8.43 -3.14 -9.52
N LEU A 59 -9.72 -3.03 -9.84
CA LEU A 59 -10.47 -1.79 -9.67
C LEU A 59 -10.50 -1.35 -8.21
N ASN A 60 -10.81 -2.27 -7.30
CA ASN A 60 -10.93 -1.98 -5.88
C ASN A 60 -9.59 -1.59 -5.25
N ILE A 61 -8.50 -2.23 -5.66
CA ILE A 61 -7.14 -1.87 -5.23
C ILE A 61 -6.74 -0.49 -5.76
N THR A 62 -7.02 -0.17 -7.01
CA THR A 62 -6.69 1.14 -7.57
C THR A 62 -7.49 2.27 -6.93
N GLU A 63 -8.71 2.03 -6.50
CA GLU A 63 -9.48 2.97 -5.67
C GLU A 63 -8.77 3.25 -4.34
N GLN A 64 -8.25 2.22 -3.68
CA GLN A 64 -7.50 2.40 -2.43
C GLN A 64 -6.17 3.12 -2.65
N LEU A 65 -5.46 2.81 -3.72
CA LEU A 65 -4.23 3.53 -4.09
C LEU A 65 -4.50 5.01 -4.33
N TYR A 66 -5.58 5.33 -5.02
CA TYR A 66 -5.96 6.72 -5.26
C TYR A 66 -6.32 7.46 -3.95
N ARG A 67 -7.01 6.80 -3.03
CA ARG A 67 -7.32 7.34 -1.69
C ARG A 67 -6.06 7.58 -0.86
N LEU A 68 -5.15 6.61 -0.84
CA LEU A 68 -3.93 6.66 -0.04
C LEU A 68 -2.90 7.65 -0.58
N GLN A 69 -2.90 7.91 -1.88
CA GLN A 69 -1.91 8.78 -2.53
C GLN A 69 -0.47 8.42 -2.11
N PRO A 70 0.00 7.17 -2.35
CA PRO A 70 1.28 6.72 -1.85
C PRO A 70 2.43 7.53 -2.46
N ALA A 71 3.42 7.85 -1.63
CA ALA A 71 4.69 8.41 -2.09
C ALA A 71 5.52 7.35 -2.81
N GLU A 72 5.41 6.10 -2.35
CA GLU A 72 6.09 4.96 -2.94
C GLU A 72 5.18 3.72 -2.93
N LEU A 73 5.20 3.00 -4.04
CA LEU A 73 4.52 1.72 -4.22
C LEU A 73 5.54 0.63 -4.50
N VAL A 74 5.65 -0.31 -3.58
CA VAL A 74 6.48 -1.52 -3.76
C VAL A 74 5.58 -2.64 -4.29
N VAL A 75 5.95 -3.23 -5.41
CA VAL A 75 5.16 -4.25 -6.08
C VAL A 75 5.87 -5.60 -6.11
N HIS A 76 5.10 -6.65 -5.86
CA HIS A 76 5.54 -8.04 -5.99
C HIS A 76 4.50 -8.81 -6.81
N PHE A 77 4.73 -8.89 -8.12
CA PHE A 77 3.86 -9.59 -9.06
C PHE A 77 4.57 -10.73 -9.76
N THR A 78 3.82 -11.78 -10.03
CA THR A 78 4.26 -12.92 -10.84
C THR A 78 3.84 -12.81 -12.31
N SER A 79 3.00 -11.83 -12.65
CA SER A 79 2.42 -11.62 -13.98
C SER A 79 2.84 -10.28 -14.57
N ASP A 80 3.45 -10.33 -15.75
CA ASP A 80 3.83 -9.13 -16.52
C ASP A 80 2.61 -8.31 -16.95
N GLU A 81 1.51 -8.96 -17.33
CA GLU A 81 0.25 -8.32 -17.72
C GLU A 81 -0.29 -7.42 -16.59
N MET A 82 -0.30 -7.91 -15.36
CA MET A 82 -0.76 -7.12 -14.22
C MET A 82 0.16 -5.94 -13.92
N SER A 83 1.45 -6.15 -14.08
CA SER A 83 2.46 -5.09 -13.92
C SER A 83 2.27 -3.97 -14.95
N GLU A 84 2.09 -4.31 -16.21
CA GLU A 84 1.85 -3.33 -17.30
C GLU A 84 0.56 -2.53 -17.05
N LYS A 85 -0.53 -3.23 -16.74
CA LYS A 85 -1.82 -2.61 -16.45
C LYS A 85 -1.77 -1.63 -15.28
N LEU A 86 -1.03 -1.99 -14.24
CA LEU A 86 -0.82 -1.11 -13.09
C LEU A 86 0.03 0.11 -13.46
N GLN A 87 1.10 -0.06 -14.24
CA GLN A 87 1.95 1.03 -14.68
C GLN A 87 1.18 2.04 -15.53
N GLU A 88 0.35 1.59 -16.45
CA GLU A 88 -0.53 2.47 -17.24
C GLU A 88 -1.48 3.28 -16.36
N TRP A 89 -2.10 2.62 -15.39
CA TRP A 89 -3.00 3.29 -14.46
C TRP A 89 -2.28 4.32 -13.59
N LEU A 90 -1.09 4.00 -13.06
CA LEU A 90 -0.28 4.90 -12.24
C LEU A 90 0.18 6.13 -13.02
N ALA A 91 0.64 5.94 -14.26
CA ALA A 91 1.06 7.04 -15.13
C ALA A 91 -0.07 8.04 -15.39
N ALA A 92 -1.31 7.56 -15.47
CA ALA A 92 -2.48 8.39 -15.72
C ALA A 92 -3.03 9.06 -14.44
N ARG A 93 -2.92 8.42 -13.28
CA ARG A 93 -3.61 8.82 -12.04
C ARG A 93 -2.70 9.27 -10.92
N LEU A 94 -1.53 8.67 -10.79
CA LEU A 94 -0.54 8.94 -9.73
C LEU A 94 0.87 9.06 -10.34
N PRO A 95 1.12 10.04 -11.22
CA PRO A 95 2.38 10.14 -11.96
C PRO A 95 3.59 10.42 -11.06
N GLU A 96 3.38 10.95 -9.86
CA GLU A 96 4.46 11.25 -8.91
C GLU A 96 4.79 10.08 -7.96
N CYS A 97 3.99 9.01 -7.98
CA CYS A 97 4.25 7.83 -7.16
C CYS A 97 5.47 7.08 -7.70
N VAL A 98 6.45 6.86 -6.83
CA VAL A 98 7.62 6.04 -7.16
C VAL A 98 7.26 4.56 -7.06
N VAL A 99 7.54 3.80 -8.12
CA VAL A 99 7.30 2.36 -8.16
C VAL A 99 8.60 1.61 -8.00
N THR A 100 8.65 0.72 -7.01
CA THR A 100 9.79 -0.13 -6.71
C THR A 100 9.38 -1.59 -6.86
N HIS A 101 10.15 -2.38 -7.61
CA HIS A 101 9.97 -3.82 -7.66
C HIS A 101 10.67 -4.47 -6.47
N TYR A 102 9.93 -5.28 -5.73
CA TYR A 102 10.48 -5.98 -4.57
C TYR A 102 11.43 -7.09 -5.01
N ASP A 103 12.59 -7.13 -4.38
CA ASP A 103 13.58 -8.20 -4.54
C ASP A 103 13.58 -9.07 -3.26
N GLU A 104 13.33 -10.37 -3.43
CA GLU A 104 13.27 -11.35 -2.33
C GLU A 104 14.62 -11.65 -1.66
N SER A 105 15.67 -10.90 -1.98
CA SER A 105 17.01 -11.08 -1.40
C SER A 105 17.12 -10.72 0.09
N THR A 106 16.05 -10.20 0.70
CA THR A 106 16.04 -9.86 2.14
C THR A 106 16.00 -11.12 3.01
N PRO A 107 16.77 -11.16 4.11
CA PRO A 107 16.77 -12.31 5.02
C PRO A 107 15.38 -12.58 5.58
N GLU A 108 15.08 -13.87 5.77
CA GLU A 108 13.88 -14.27 6.49
C GLU A 108 13.92 -13.74 7.92
N ALA A 109 12.89 -13.00 8.29
CA ALA A 109 12.67 -12.53 9.65
C ALA A 109 11.17 -12.51 9.91
N ASP A 110 10.77 -12.72 11.13
CA ASP A 110 9.36 -12.68 11.55
C ASP A 110 9.06 -11.29 12.15
N TYR A 111 9.02 -10.28 11.28
CA TYR A 111 8.68 -8.92 11.70
C TYR A 111 7.21 -8.76 12.04
N PHE A 112 6.33 -9.53 11.41
CA PHE A 112 4.91 -9.49 11.73
C PHE A 112 4.67 -9.79 13.22
N ALA A 113 5.26 -10.84 13.74
CA ALA A 113 5.15 -11.18 15.16
C ALA A 113 5.76 -10.12 16.08
N GLN A 114 6.82 -9.44 15.65
CA GLN A 114 7.44 -8.36 16.42
C GLN A 114 6.54 -7.11 16.52
N HIS A 115 5.85 -6.75 15.43
CA HIS A 115 5.05 -5.53 15.36
C HIS A 115 3.59 -5.75 15.74
N PHE A 116 3.02 -6.90 15.39
CA PHE A 116 1.58 -7.17 15.47
C PHE A 116 1.26 -8.49 16.18
N ALA A 117 1.98 -8.78 17.26
CA ALA A 117 1.75 -9.99 18.06
C ALA A 117 0.27 -10.10 18.49
N GLY A 118 -0.34 -11.25 18.25
CA GLY A 118 -1.73 -11.52 18.58
C GLY A 118 -2.77 -10.98 17.57
N SER A 119 -2.35 -10.32 16.49
CA SER A 119 -3.26 -9.94 15.42
C SER A 119 -3.59 -11.15 14.54
N GLU A 120 -4.88 -11.42 14.39
CA GLU A 120 -5.38 -12.46 13.49
C GLU A 120 -5.78 -11.85 12.14
N VAL A 121 -5.12 -12.26 11.08
CA VAL A 121 -5.37 -11.80 9.71
C VAL A 121 -5.31 -12.99 8.75
N PRO A 122 -5.93 -12.88 7.55
CA PRO A 122 -5.73 -13.89 6.50
C PRO A 122 -4.25 -14.09 6.14
N ASP A 123 -3.89 -15.28 5.66
CA ASP A 123 -2.50 -15.62 5.31
C ASP A 123 -1.92 -14.69 4.24
N GLU A 124 -2.72 -14.27 3.28
CA GLU A 124 -2.31 -13.30 2.25
C GLU A 124 -1.96 -11.94 2.85
N VAL A 125 -2.73 -11.50 3.83
CA VAL A 125 -2.47 -10.24 4.56
C VAL A 125 -1.20 -10.38 5.40
N HIS A 126 -1.05 -11.49 6.12
CA HIS A 126 0.16 -11.76 6.91
C HIS A 126 1.40 -11.69 6.03
N SER A 127 1.38 -12.39 4.89
CA SER A 127 2.48 -12.37 3.92
C SER A 127 2.78 -10.97 3.40
N THR A 128 1.76 -10.21 2.99
CA THR A 128 1.92 -8.86 2.43
C THR A 128 2.47 -7.87 3.46
N VAL A 129 1.96 -7.91 4.68
CA VAL A 129 2.45 -7.07 5.79
C VAL A 129 3.87 -7.44 6.21
N GLU A 130 4.19 -8.74 6.25
CA GLU A 130 5.56 -9.20 6.52
C GLU A 130 6.55 -8.65 5.48
N LEU A 131 6.20 -8.70 4.19
CA LEU A 131 7.04 -8.16 3.12
C LEU A 131 7.18 -6.64 3.20
N LEU A 132 6.11 -5.93 3.54
CA LEU A 132 6.16 -4.48 3.80
C LEU A 132 7.13 -4.17 4.94
N LEU A 133 7.05 -4.88 6.06
CA LEU A 133 7.93 -4.68 7.21
C LEU A 133 9.38 -5.01 6.89
N ARG A 134 9.65 -6.09 6.13
CA ARG A 134 10.99 -6.41 5.64
C ARG A 134 11.57 -5.29 4.80
N TYR A 135 10.78 -4.74 3.90
CA TYR A 135 11.19 -3.59 3.08
C TYR A 135 11.50 -2.36 3.95
N LEU A 136 10.65 -2.05 4.91
CA LEU A 136 10.85 -0.95 5.86
C LEU A 136 12.13 -1.15 6.69
N HIS A 137 12.31 -2.33 7.29
CA HIS A 137 13.52 -2.63 8.08
C HIS A 137 14.81 -2.60 7.25
N GLY A 138 14.71 -2.91 5.97
CA GLY A 138 15.84 -2.84 5.04
C GLY A 138 16.18 -1.41 4.56
N THR A 139 15.22 -0.50 4.57
CA THR A 139 15.37 0.85 3.99
C THR A 139 15.38 1.97 5.03
N VAL A 140 14.70 1.79 6.16
CA VAL A 140 14.62 2.79 7.25
C VAL A 140 15.64 2.44 8.33
N MET A 141 16.47 3.41 8.70
CA MET A 141 17.48 3.26 9.78
C MET A 141 16.97 3.79 11.13
N ALA A 142 15.69 4.09 11.25
CA ALA A 142 15.06 4.52 12.49
C ALA A 142 14.44 3.33 13.22
N ASP A 143 14.12 3.52 14.50
CA ASP A 143 13.30 2.59 15.26
C ASP A 143 11.86 2.59 14.69
N LEU A 144 11.35 1.41 14.34
CA LEU A 144 10.01 1.19 13.80
C LEU A 144 9.03 0.63 14.83
N SER A 145 9.40 0.61 16.11
CA SER A 145 8.55 0.03 17.19
C SER A 145 7.22 0.76 17.38
N HIS A 146 7.10 2.00 16.92
CA HIS A 146 5.84 2.74 16.94
C HIS A 146 4.82 2.22 15.91
N ILE A 147 5.24 1.42 14.91
CA ILE A 147 4.33 0.69 14.02
C ILE A 147 3.84 -0.54 14.79
N ASN A 148 2.75 -0.41 15.52
CA ASN A 148 2.25 -1.45 16.41
C ASN A 148 0.72 -1.64 16.32
N ARG A 149 0.07 -0.97 15.38
CA ARG A 149 -1.36 -1.05 15.15
C ARG A 149 -1.65 -1.36 13.69
N LEU A 150 -2.32 -2.47 13.46
CA LEU A 150 -2.73 -2.94 12.14
C LEU A 150 -4.24 -2.84 11.99
N VAL A 151 -4.71 -2.07 11.02
CA VAL A 151 -6.12 -1.77 10.81
C VAL A 151 -6.56 -2.24 9.42
N ARG A 152 -7.70 -2.90 9.36
CA ARG A 152 -8.35 -3.24 8.08
C ARG A 152 -8.95 -1.98 7.46
N ILE A 153 -8.68 -1.77 6.17
CA ILE A 153 -9.40 -0.77 5.39
C ILE A 153 -10.80 -1.30 5.12
N GLU A 154 -11.80 -0.62 5.65
CA GLU A 154 -13.19 -0.95 5.38
C GLU A 154 -13.60 -0.42 4.01
N ARG A 155 -14.31 -1.26 3.26
CA ARG A 155 -14.95 -0.85 2.03
C ARG A 155 -16.16 0.02 2.38
N ASN A 156 -15.94 1.34 2.43
CA ASN A 156 -17.01 2.27 2.75
C ASN A 156 -18.06 2.26 1.65
N SER A 157 -19.30 1.89 2.01
CA SER A 157 -20.47 2.06 1.15
C SER A 157 -20.70 3.52 0.72
N PHE A 158 -20.13 4.49 1.44
CA PHE A 158 -20.12 5.91 1.08
C PHE A 158 -19.36 6.21 -0.21
N MET A 159 -18.28 5.51 -0.54
CA MET A 159 -17.57 5.72 -1.80
C MET A 159 -18.39 5.26 -3.02
N ASN A 160 -19.22 4.23 -2.87
CA ASN A 160 -20.16 3.81 -3.89
C ASN A 160 -21.29 4.86 -4.11
N LEU A 161 -21.68 5.59 -3.07
CA LEU A 161 -22.64 6.69 -3.18
C LEU A 161 -22.01 7.90 -3.89
N ASP A 162 -20.77 8.23 -3.63
CA ASP A 162 -20.07 9.33 -4.29
C ASP A 162 -19.85 9.07 -5.78
N VAL A 163 -19.46 7.85 -6.15
CA VAL A 163 -19.34 7.46 -7.55
C VAL A 163 -20.70 7.46 -8.25
N THR A 164 -21.76 7.03 -7.58
CA THR A 164 -23.13 7.06 -8.11
C THR A 164 -23.65 8.50 -8.19
N ALA A 165 -23.36 9.34 -7.19
CA ALA A 165 -23.71 10.76 -7.20
C ALA A 165 -22.95 11.52 -8.30
N ILE A 166 -21.69 11.24 -8.54
CA ILE A 166 -20.90 11.84 -9.63
C ILE A 166 -21.46 11.40 -10.98
N ARG A 167 -21.81 10.12 -11.18
CA ARG A 167 -22.47 9.64 -12.40
C ARG A 167 -23.84 10.29 -12.60
N ASN A 168 -24.62 10.46 -11.56
CA ASN A 168 -25.93 11.11 -11.64
C ASN A 168 -25.80 12.61 -11.93
N LEU A 169 -24.74 13.27 -11.44
CA LEU A 169 -24.44 14.68 -11.74
C LEU A 169 -23.93 14.86 -13.18
N GLU A 170 -23.18 13.90 -13.73
CA GLU A 170 -22.79 13.90 -15.14
C GLU A 170 -23.96 13.66 -16.09
N LEU A 171 -24.94 12.86 -15.69
CA LEU A 171 -26.17 12.62 -16.45
C LEU A 171 -27.14 13.81 -16.45
N VAL A 172 -27.05 14.72 -15.49
CA VAL A 172 -27.89 15.91 -15.38
C VAL A 172 -27.30 17.12 -16.14
N ARG A 173 -26.07 17.02 -16.64
CA ARG A 173 -25.38 18.07 -17.39
C ARG A 173 -25.57 18.03 -18.92
N ASN A 174 -26.42 17.17 -19.44
CA ASN A 174 -26.78 17.12 -20.87
C ASN A 174 -28.13 17.79 -21.12
#